data_1c6eb004687fc3e886004743acac97f7
#
_entry.id   1c6eb004687fc3e886004743acac97f7
#
_cell.length_a   1.000
_cell.length_b   1.000
_cell.length_c   1.000
_cell.angle_alpha   90.00
_cell.angle_beta   90.00
_cell.angle_gamma   90.00
#
_symmetry.space_group_name_H-M   'P 1'
#
loop_
_entity.id
_entity.type
_entity.pdbx_description
1 polymer ?
#
loop_
_entity_poly.entity_id
_entity_poly.type
_entity_poly.pdbx_seq_one_letter_code
_entity_poly.pdbx_strand_id
1 'polypeptide(L)'
;MDTDVQGSLRLNWRGSRYSFPHLQASDLLRERKSVTVHRVGSTDAMGEDQRALLEDAIVVLGVTAIGNYDLRPTPFLKDFPGVEIHAHALDNLLSGDGLRSLKTEAWILLSASLLIGLLLTWTAWKSGGFVLLGVSTFLVGALWVIDVAWLFRHMYAETTLLPVMMQIGLSAFALLLFKSAIESARTKTIRATFSRYVAPSVVELLTSEGRQVELGGEKRELTAFFSDIRHFTSLSEHLDPARLVEMLNSYFEPMTEVIFTNGGTLDKFLGDGIMAFFGAPGRQDDHAVRAARCALESLSRLRGVNEKFAMEGLPSLEIGIGLHSGDMAVGNVGSERLRNYTIMGDGVNTAARIQDLTKEYAARILISQGTYAQLMCLDSRFRVRRIEHVTLRGKQDAVQVYELLDHPEYGDRHPFTDEDLKLFEQALQASESHATEEARKLLMEFAKRYPQDGPCRRLLGEKLSV
;
A
#
# COMPACT_ATOMS: atom_id res chain seq x y z
N MET A 1 36.86 -16.89 50.04
CA MET A 1 36.77 -15.88 48.99
C MET A 1 37.06 -16.55 47.66
N ASP A 2 36.19 -16.37 46.70
CA ASP A 2 36.42 -16.93 45.35
C ASP A 2 37.33 -15.98 44.57
N THR A 3 38.56 -16.40 44.38
CA THR A 3 39.45 -15.78 43.40
C THR A 3 39.10 -16.31 42.02
N ASP A 4 39.39 -15.53 40.98
CA ASP A 4 39.29 -16.05 39.61
C ASP A 4 40.25 -17.20 39.34
N VAL A 5 40.25 -17.78 38.16
CA VAL A 5 41.12 -18.92 37.76
C VAL A 5 42.61 -18.57 37.85
N GLN A 6 42.94 -17.28 37.88
CA GLN A 6 44.31 -16.76 37.97
C GLN A 6 44.70 -16.31 39.40
N GLY A 7 43.81 -16.46 40.39
CA GLY A 7 44.05 -16.06 41.79
C GLY A 7 43.84 -14.57 42.03
N SER A 8 43.22 -13.83 41.11
CA SER A 8 42.96 -12.39 41.23
C SER A 8 41.71 -12.12 42.05
N LEU A 9 41.75 -11.08 42.85
CA LEU A 9 40.63 -10.58 43.66
C LEU A 9 40.06 -9.31 43.02
N ARG A 10 38.74 -9.30 42.77
CA ARG A 10 38.05 -8.07 42.35
C ARG A 10 37.61 -7.25 43.54
N LEU A 11 38.05 -6.00 43.56
CA LEU A 11 37.83 -5.11 44.70
C LEU A 11 36.47 -4.45 44.69
N ASN A 12 35.76 -4.53 45.82
CA ASN A 12 34.62 -3.71 46.12
C ASN A 12 35.14 -2.41 46.75
N TRP A 13 35.25 -1.37 45.96
CA TRP A 13 35.84 -0.10 46.37
C TRP A 13 34.96 0.62 47.37
N ARG A 14 35.53 1.09 48.48
CA ARG A 14 34.85 1.86 49.52
C ARG A 14 34.71 3.34 49.17
N GLY A 15 35.44 3.82 48.22
CA GLY A 15 35.40 5.20 47.78
C GLY A 15 36.69 5.66 47.07
N SER A 16 36.81 6.97 46.91
CA SER A 16 37.99 7.59 46.33
C SER A 16 39.13 7.70 47.36
N ARG A 17 40.20 8.46 47.06
CA ARG A 17 41.34 8.71 47.90
C ARG A 17 40.93 9.11 49.34
N TYR A 18 41.64 8.63 50.35
CA TYR A 18 41.37 8.82 51.80
C TYR A 18 40.13 8.07 52.32
N SER A 19 39.72 7.01 51.70
CA SER A 19 38.62 6.17 52.21
C SER A 19 38.94 5.52 53.56
N PHE A 20 40.22 5.38 53.86
CA PHE A 20 40.73 4.93 55.15
C PHE A 20 41.44 6.10 55.85
N PRO A 21 41.60 6.04 57.23
CA PRO A 21 42.36 7.03 57.97
C PRO A 21 43.83 7.06 57.54
N HIS A 22 44.37 8.20 57.19
CA HIS A 22 45.76 8.37 56.79
C HIS A 22 46.53 9.18 57.88
N LEU A 23 47.66 8.61 58.24
CA LEU A 23 48.58 9.23 59.20
C LEU A 23 49.93 9.43 58.52
N GLN A 24 50.58 10.60 58.81
CA GLN A 24 51.94 10.80 58.32
C GLN A 24 52.97 10.11 59.27
N ALA A 25 53.79 9.24 58.68
CA ALA A 25 54.82 8.53 59.42
C ALA A 25 55.76 9.44 60.20
N SER A 26 56.04 10.67 59.69
CA SER A 26 56.79 11.68 60.35
C SER A 26 56.19 12.16 61.67
N ASP A 27 54.86 12.13 61.79
CA ASP A 27 54.17 12.58 63.02
C ASP A 27 54.23 11.51 64.10
N LEU A 28 54.17 10.23 63.71
CA LEU A 28 54.38 9.10 64.61
C LEU A 28 55.77 9.00 65.13
N LEU A 29 56.81 9.21 64.30
CA LEU A 29 58.22 9.14 64.68
C LEU A 29 58.66 10.30 65.55
N ARG A 30 57.97 11.45 65.50
CA ARG A 30 58.31 12.65 66.31
C ARG A 30 57.54 12.75 67.61
N GLU A 31 56.78 11.76 68.03
CA GLU A 31 55.94 11.72 69.22
C GLU A 31 55.13 13.02 69.43
N ARG A 32 54.56 13.55 68.36
CA ARG A 32 53.74 14.77 68.43
C ARG A 32 52.48 14.48 69.23
N LYS A 33 52.08 15.43 70.09
CA LYS A 33 50.86 15.35 70.94
C LYS A 33 49.57 15.48 70.11
N SER A 34 49.65 15.95 68.86
CA SER A 34 48.52 16.05 67.95
C SER A 34 48.90 15.47 66.59
N VAL A 35 48.10 14.62 66.05
CA VAL A 35 48.28 13.95 64.73
C VAL A 35 47.17 14.39 63.79
N THR A 36 47.52 14.73 62.55
CA THR A 36 46.53 15.03 61.52
C THR A 36 46.08 13.76 60.86
N VAL A 37 44.78 13.44 61.01
CA VAL A 37 44.16 12.33 60.36
C VAL A 37 43.38 12.79 59.12
N HIS A 38 43.76 12.34 57.95
CA HIS A 38 43.05 12.63 56.72
C HIS A 38 42.00 11.56 56.47
N ARG A 39 40.70 11.91 56.32
CA ARG A 39 39.55 11.08 55.95
C ARG A 39 38.81 11.74 54.81
N VAL A 40 37.96 10.99 54.11
CA VAL A 40 37.11 11.54 53.06
C VAL A 40 36.26 12.70 53.61
N GLY A 41 36.43 13.90 53.06
CA GLY A 41 35.64 15.09 53.40
C GLY A 41 36.03 15.85 54.65
N SER A 42 37.00 15.38 55.43
CA SER A 42 37.51 16.12 56.60
C SER A 42 39.01 15.99 56.77
N THR A 43 39.61 17.07 57.20
CA THR A 43 41.02 17.10 57.68
C THR A 43 40.94 17.54 59.11
N ASP A 44 40.78 16.60 60.05
CA ASP A 44 40.64 16.90 61.46
C ASP A 44 41.99 16.78 62.11
N ALA A 45 42.39 17.89 62.77
CA ALA A 45 43.45 17.83 63.69
C ALA A 45 42.89 17.29 65.02
N MET A 46 42.86 15.95 65.14
CA MET A 46 42.45 15.33 66.39
C MET A 46 43.58 15.27 67.37
N GLY A 47 43.39 15.84 68.58
CA GLY A 47 44.25 15.61 69.75
C GLY A 47 43.97 14.18 70.32
N GLU A 48 43.80 13.18 69.50
CA GLU A 48 43.66 11.82 69.93
C GLU A 48 45.01 11.25 70.30
N ASP A 49 45.05 10.49 71.40
CA ASP A 49 46.24 9.72 71.80
C ASP A 49 46.62 8.79 70.65
N GLN A 50 47.82 8.96 70.11
CA GLN A 50 48.33 8.13 68.97
C GLN A 50 48.25 6.64 69.26
N ARG A 51 48.34 6.23 70.51
CA ARG A 51 48.19 4.83 70.89
C ARG A 51 46.81 4.31 70.70
N ALA A 52 45.80 5.11 71.02
CA ALA A 52 44.37 4.69 70.79
C ALA A 52 44.00 4.48 69.33
N LEU A 53 44.62 5.19 68.41
CA LEU A 53 44.41 5.05 66.95
C LEU A 53 45.11 3.83 66.39
N LEU A 54 46.13 3.29 67.00
CA LEU A 54 46.93 2.15 66.57
C LEU A 54 46.60 0.87 67.37
N GLU A 55 45.89 1.00 68.50
CA GLU A 55 45.46 -0.14 69.26
C GLU A 55 44.45 -0.99 68.49
N ASP A 56 44.72 -2.30 68.34
CA ASP A 56 43.94 -3.26 67.57
C ASP A 56 43.75 -2.91 66.07
N ALA A 57 44.58 -1.99 65.56
CA ALA A 57 44.52 -1.56 64.18
C ALA A 57 45.51 -2.34 63.28
N ILE A 58 45.07 -2.67 62.05
CA ILE A 58 45.94 -3.15 60.98
C ILE A 58 46.51 -1.94 60.25
N VAL A 59 47.82 -1.75 60.33
CA VAL A 59 48.53 -0.60 59.74
C VAL A 59 49.21 -1.00 58.48
N VAL A 60 48.82 -0.35 57.33
CA VAL A 60 49.48 -0.53 56.05
C VAL A 60 50.40 0.63 55.80
N LEU A 61 51.70 0.36 55.68
CA LEU A 61 52.72 1.38 55.42
C LEU A 61 53.00 1.49 53.93
N GLY A 62 52.95 2.71 53.40
CA GLY A 62 53.22 2.94 52.00
C GLY A 62 53.60 4.40 51.70
N VAL A 63 54.03 4.64 50.47
CA VAL A 63 54.40 5.96 49.98
C VAL A 63 53.29 6.55 49.11
N THR A 64 52.81 7.76 49.52
CA THR A 64 51.73 8.46 48.80
C THR A 64 52.24 9.72 48.08
N ALA A 65 53.55 10.01 48.13
CA ALA A 65 54.12 11.20 47.51
C ALA A 65 54.15 11.13 46.00
N ILE A 66 53.76 12.23 45.35
CA ILE A 66 53.83 12.41 43.89
C ILE A 66 55.32 12.37 43.50
N GLY A 67 55.66 11.40 42.60
CA GLY A 67 57.04 11.20 42.15
C GLY A 67 57.63 9.82 42.48
N ASN A 68 57.04 9.09 43.41
CA ASN A 68 57.29 7.66 43.57
C ASN A 68 56.31 6.83 42.70
N TYR A 69 56.83 5.86 41.97
CA TYR A 69 56.14 5.10 40.92
C TYR A 69 55.02 4.15 41.37
N ASP A 70 54.49 4.28 42.61
CA ASP A 70 53.38 3.44 43.12
C ASP A 70 52.01 4.11 43.00
N LEU A 71 51.79 4.79 41.86
CA LEU A 71 50.47 5.30 41.48
C LEU A 71 49.84 4.39 40.46
N ARG A 72 48.58 4.02 40.67
CA ARG A 72 47.84 3.09 39.80
C ARG A 72 46.51 3.71 39.35
N PRO A 73 46.09 3.52 38.11
CA PRO A 73 44.78 3.95 37.68
C PRO A 73 43.69 3.09 38.34
N THR A 74 42.67 3.78 38.85
CA THR A 74 41.48 3.15 39.43
C THR A 74 40.21 3.73 38.79
N PRO A 75 39.03 3.16 39.03
CA PRO A 75 37.78 3.76 38.54
C PRO A 75 37.50 5.18 38.99
N PHE A 76 38.15 5.65 40.09
CA PHE A 76 37.94 6.98 40.66
C PHE A 76 38.99 7.97 40.20
N LEU A 77 40.26 7.58 40.16
CA LEU A 77 41.38 8.48 39.88
C LEU A 77 42.45 7.78 39.04
N LYS A 78 43.13 8.55 38.17
CA LYS A 78 44.25 8.04 37.37
C LYS A 78 45.50 7.80 38.21
N ASP A 79 45.66 8.61 39.27
CA ASP A 79 46.87 8.62 40.13
C ASP A 79 46.45 8.24 41.57
N PHE A 80 46.05 6.97 41.74
CA PHE A 80 45.62 6.43 43.04
C PHE A 80 46.81 5.74 43.75
N PRO A 81 47.07 6.03 45.02
CA PRO A 81 48.19 5.40 45.73
C PRO A 81 48.02 3.87 45.85
N GLY A 82 49.06 3.12 45.51
CA GLY A 82 49.03 1.65 45.56
C GLY A 82 48.76 1.12 46.97
N VAL A 83 49.29 1.80 47.98
CA VAL A 83 49.01 1.43 49.39
C VAL A 83 47.54 1.45 49.74
N GLU A 84 46.74 2.38 49.19
CA GLU A 84 45.30 2.42 49.40
C GLU A 84 44.59 1.26 48.69
N ILE A 85 45.10 0.77 47.54
CA ILE A 85 44.58 -0.43 46.86
C ILE A 85 44.75 -1.64 47.78
N HIS A 86 45.89 -1.78 48.44
CA HIS A 86 46.13 -2.83 49.42
C HIS A 86 45.21 -2.73 50.63
N ALA A 87 44.93 -1.49 51.11
CA ALA A 87 43.96 -1.28 52.18
C ALA A 87 42.55 -1.68 51.78
N HIS A 88 42.09 -1.36 50.57
CA HIS A 88 40.79 -1.82 50.03
C HIS A 88 40.76 -3.34 49.92
N ALA A 89 41.84 -3.96 49.44
CA ALA A 89 41.92 -5.42 49.33
C ALA A 89 41.83 -6.11 50.68
N LEU A 90 42.55 -5.57 51.67
CA LEU A 90 42.55 -6.08 53.04
C LEU A 90 41.16 -5.94 53.69
N ASP A 91 40.53 -4.80 53.55
CA ASP A 91 39.18 -4.53 54.06
C ASP A 91 38.16 -5.47 53.42
N ASN A 92 38.22 -5.69 52.11
CA ASN A 92 37.34 -6.67 51.43
C ASN A 92 37.59 -8.12 51.92
N LEU A 93 38.86 -8.48 52.22
CA LEU A 93 39.20 -9.79 52.80
C LEU A 93 38.61 -9.95 54.19
N LEU A 94 38.71 -8.96 55.04
CA LEU A 94 38.20 -8.99 56.40
C LEU A 94 36.66 -8.93 56.47
N SER A 95 36.05 -8.09 55.65
CA SER A 95 34.59 -7.93 55.57
C SER A 95 33.89 -9.08 54.80
N GLY A 96 34.66 -9.83 54.01
CA GLY A 96 34.10 -10.96 53.22
C GLY A 96 33.23 -10.51 52.04
N ASP A 97 33.26 -9.24 51.63
CA ASP A 97 32.38 -8.61 50.68
C ASP A 97 33.05 -8.20 49.35
N GLY A 98 34.18 -8.81 49.02
CA GLY A 98 34.78 -8.71 47.68
C GLY A 98 33.85 -9.14 46.57
N LEU A 99 33.94 -8.50 45.40
CA LEU A 99 33.12 -8.82 44.26
C LEU A 99 33.35 -10.24 43.80
N ARG A 100 32.25 -11.00 43.56
CA ARG A 100 32.30 -12.41 43.20
C ARG A 100 31.93 -12.59 41.72
N SER A 101 32.62 -13.46 41.02
CA SER A 101 32.26 -13.92 39.69
C SER A 101 31.53 -15.27 39.81
N LEU A 102 30.38 -15.37 39.18
CA LEU A 102 29.61 -16.62 39.18
C LEU A 102 30.24 -17.63 38.20
N LYS A 103 30.76 -18.75 38.71
CA LYS A 103 31.39 -19.81 37.88
C LYS A 103 30.46 -20.39 36.81
N THR A 104 29.15 -20.27 36.99
CA THR A 104 28.09 -20.78 36.09
C THR A 104 27.47 -19.68 35.25
N GLU A 105 28.00 -18.44 35.28
CA GLU A 105 27.43 -17.26 34.62
C GLU A 105 27.13 -17.53 33.14
N ALA A 106 28.10 -18.07 32.40
CA ALA A 106 27.95 -18.32 30.97
C ALA A 106 26.75 -19.23 30.62
N TRP A 107 26.53 -20.27 31.42
CA TRP A 107 25.38 -21.20 31.21
C TRP A 107 24.05 -20.56 31.58
N ILE A 108 24.02 -19.77 32.64
CA ILE A 108 22.83 -19.01 33.06
C ILE A 108 22.45 -17.99 32.00
N LEU A 109 23.42 -17.23 31.50
CA LEU A 109 23.17 -16.22 30.44
C LEU A 109 22.72 -16.87 29.14
N LEU A 110 23.31 -18.02 28.76
CA LEU A 110 22.93 -18.75 27.54
C LEU A 110 21.50 -19.28 27.63
N SER A 111 21.11 -19.87 28.75
CA SER A 111 19.76 -20.38 28.98
C SER A 111 18.71 -19.26 29.03
N ALA A 112 19.01 -18.15 29.72
CA ALA A 112 18.18 -16.96 29.76
C ALA A 112 17.99 -16.36 28.36
N SER A 113 19.07 -16.25 27.59
CA SER A 113 19.09 -15.79 26.22
C SER A 113 18.16 -16.61 25.32
N LEU A 114 18.22 -17.93 25.42
CA LEU A 114 17.36 -18.86 24.67
C LEU A 114 15.88 -18.65 25.02
N LEU A 115 15.57 -18.63 26.32
CA LEU A 115 14.19 -18.45 26.81
C LEU A 115 13.60 -17.10 26.41
N ILE A 116 14.38 -16.03 26.50
CA ILE A 116 13.98 -14.69 26.07
C ILE A 116 13.73 -14.67 24.56
N GLY A 117 14.62 -15.27 23.76
CA GLY A 117 14.46 -15.38 22.31
C GLY A 117 13.16 -16.11 21.92
N LEU A 118 12.86 -17.22 22.58
CA LEU A 118 11.60 -17.96 22.38
C LEU A 118 10.37 -17.13 22.78
N LEU A 119 10.43 -16.43 23.90
CA LEU A 119 9.34 -15.55 24.36
C LEU A 119 9.09 -14.41 23.37
N LEU A 120 10.14 -13.75 22.88
CA LEU A 120 10.01 -12.67 21.88
C LEU A 120 9.44 -13.21 20.56
N THR A 121 9.87 -14.37 20.11
CA THR A 121 9.33 -15.01 18.90
C THR A 121 7.86 -15.37 19.06
N TRP A 122 7.47 -15.92 20.21
CA TRP A 122 6.09 -16.25 20.51
C TRP A 122 5.20 -14.99 20.60
N THR A 123 5.66 -13.93 21.24
CA THR A 123 4.94 -12.64 21.30
C THR A 123 4.82 -11.99 19.92
N ALA A 124 5.85 -12.05 19.09
CA ALA A 124 5.82 -11.54 17.72
C ALA A 124 4.78 -12.28 16.87
N TRP A 125 4.61 -13.58 17.09
CA TRP A 125 3.61 -14.39 16.37
C TRP A 125 2.18 -14.06 16.76
N LYS A 126 1.90 -14.00 18.08
CA LYS A 126 0.51 -13.81 18.58
C LYS A 126 0.04 -12.36 18.66
N SER A 127 0.96 -11.42 18.82
CA SER A 127 0.61 -10.03 19.19
C SER A 127 1.08 -9.01 18.17
N GLY A 128 0.54 -7.78 18.23
CA GLY A 128 0.98 -6.66 17.40
C GLY A 128 2.39 -6.15 17.73
N GLY A 129 2.98 -5.36 16.83
CA GLY A 129 4.33 -4.81 17.00
C GLY A 129 4.51 -3.97 18.27
N PHE A 130 3.49 -3.24 18.70
CA PHE A 130 3.51 -2.46 19.94
C PHE A 130 3.66 -3.33 21.20
N VAL A 131 3.01 -4.49 21.22
CA VAL A 131 3.13 -5.44 22.34
C VAL A 131 4.54 -6.02 22.42
N LEU A 132 5.12 -6.39 21.26
CA LEU A 132 6.51 -6.86 21.20
C LEU A 132 7.48 -5.80 21.72
N LEU A 133 7.29 -4.54 21.34
CA LEU A 133 8.12 -3.43 21.83
C LEU A 133 7.97 -3.26 23.35
N GLY A 134 6.74 -3.27 23.86
CA GLY A 134 6.47 -3.18 25.30
C GLY A 134 7.11 -4.31 26.12
N VAL A 135 6.99 -5.55 25.64
CA VAL A 135 7.62 -6.72 26.28
C VAL A 135 9.15 -6.61 26.24
N SER A 136 9.72 -6.22 25.12
CA SER A 136 11.18 -6.04 25.00
C SER A 136 11.72 -4.96 25.96
N THR A 137 11.05 -3.81 26.04
CA THR A 137 11.41 -2.72 26.94
C THR A 137 11.28 -3.14 28.41
N PHE A 138 10.20 -3.85 28.73
CA PHE A 138 9.99 -4.41 30.08
C PHE A 138 11.10 -5.38 30.49
N LEU A 139 11.47 -6.31 29.58
CA LEU A 139 12.54 -7.28 29.86
C LEU A 139 13.90 -6.61 30.09
N VAL A 140 14.25 -5.61 29.25
CA VAL A 140 15.50 -4.85 29.46
C VAL A 140 15.48 -4.12 30.80
N GLY A 141 14.38 -3.44 31.13
CA GLY A 141 14.23 -2.76 32.43
C GLY A 141 14.28 -3.72 33.61
N ALA A 142 13.61 -4.87 33.53
CA ALA A 142 13.63 -5.87 34.58
C ALA A 142 15.01 -6.47 34.80
N LEU A 143 15.74 -6.79 33.72
CA LEU A 143 17.12 -7.28 33.80
C LEU A 143 18.05 -6.23 34.42
N TRP A 144 17.90 -4.96 34.04
CA TRP A 144 18.68 -3.89 34.61
C TRP A 144 18.42 -3.72 36.12
N VAL A 145 17.16 -3.77 36.54
CA VAL A 145 16.79 -3.69 37.98
C VAL A 145 17.33 -4.90 38.75
N ILE A 146 17.23 -6.12 38.19
CA ILE A 146 17.76 -7.33 38.81
C ILE A 146 19.30 -7.20 39.01
N ASP A 147 20.00 -6.74 38.00
CA ASP A 147 21.45 -6.57 38.04
C ASP A 147 21.87 -5.55 39.10
N VAL A 148 21.36 -4.32 39.01
CA VAL A 148 21.79 -3.23 39.86
C VAL A 148 21.25 -3.33 41.30
N ALA A 149 19.94 -3.63 41.45
CA ALA A 149 19.29 -3.57 42.75
C ALA A 149 19.43 -4.85 43.56
N TRP A 150 19.57 -6.01 42.90
CA TRP A 150 19.59 -7.28 43.61
C TRP A 150 20.93 -8.01 43.54
N LEU A 151 21.50 -8.25 42.37
CA LEU A 151 22.76 -8.99 42.23
C LEU A 151 23.93 -8.17 42.77
N PHE A 152 24.08 -6.93 42.35
CA PHE A 152 25.18 -6.08 42.80
C PHE A 152 25.05 -5.72 44.28
N ARG A 153 23.87 -5.24 44.72
CA ARG A 153 23.66 -4.70 46.07
C ARG A 153 23.61 -5.75 47.17
N HIS A 154 23.09 -6.95 46.88
CA HIS A 154 22.88 -7.98 47.94
C HIS A 154 23.89 -9.12 47.83
N MET A 155 24.33 -9.48 46.63
CA MET A 155 25.21 -10.63 46.43
C MET A 155 26.66 -10.24 46.09
N TYR A 156 26.94 -8.96 45.91
CA TYR A 156 28.24 -8.46 45.42
C TYR A 156 28.70 -9.23 44.16
N ALA A 157 27.73 -9.65 43.36
CA ALA A 157 27.97 -10.41 42.13
C ALA A 157 28.03 -9.43 40.95
N GLU A 158 29.12 -9.49 40.22
CA GLU A 158 29.25 -8.77 38.96
C GLU A 158 28.82 -9.69 37.83
N THR A 159 27.82 -9.28 37.05
CA THR A 159 27.31 -10.05 35.91
C THR A 159 27.43 -9.27 34.60
N THR A 160 27.66 -9.99 33.49
CA THR A 160 27.82 -9.38 32.18
C THR A 160 26.48 -9.46 31.42
N LEU A 161 25.44 -8.74 31.87
CA LEU A 161 24.10 -8.79 31.25
C LEU A 161 23.99 -7.98 29.95
N LEU A 162 24.97 -7.14 29.65
CA LEU A 162 24.97 -6.29 28.43
C LEU A 162 24.72 -7.10 27.13
N PRO A 163 25.33 -8.24 26.87
CA PRO A 163 25.07 -9.03 25.66
C PRO A 163 23.62 -9.52 25.56
N VAL A 164 22.98 -9.88 26.68
CA VAL A 164 21.58 -10.32 26.71
C VAL A 164 20.65 -9.14 26.42
N MET A 165 20.91 -7.96 26.97
CA MET A 165 20.15 -6.74 26.67
C MET A 165 20.28 -6.34 25.20
N MET A 166 21.47 -6.41 24.63
CA MET A 166 21.70 -6.17 23.18
C MET A 166 20.95 -7.20 22.33
N GLN A 167 20.97 -8.46 22.72
CA GLN A 167 20.22 -9.52 22.03
C GLN A 167 18.71 -9.22 22.02
N ILE A 168 18.12 -8.78 23.13
CA ILE A 168 16.69 -8.40 23.20
C ILE A 168 16.40 -7.31 22.17
N GLY A 169 17.20 -6.24 22.15
CA GLY A 169 17.04 -5.15 21.21
C GLY A 169 17.15 -5.58 19.74
N LEU A 170 18.20 -6.33 19.40
CA LEU A 170 18.43 -6.82 18.05
C LEU A 170 17.35 -7.81 17.60
N SER A 171 16.94 -8.73 18.49
CA SER A 171 15.87 -9.70 18.18
C SER A 171 14.53 -9.01 17.98
N ALA A 172 14.16 -8.06 18.83
CA ALA A 172 12.93 -7.29 18.70
C ALA A 172 12.93 -6.49 17.38
N PHE A 173 14.03 -5.84 17.04
CA PHE A 173 14.19 -5.09 15.79
C PHE A 173 14.07 -6.01 14.57
N ALA A 174 14.77 -7.14 14.55
CA ALA A 174 14.71 -8.11 13.46
C ALA A 174 13.28 -8.69 13.28
N LEU A 175 12.59 -9.03 14.38
CA LEU A 175 11.22 -9.53 14.34
C LEU A 175 10.23 -8.48 13.84
N LEU A 176 10.39 -7.21 14.20
CA LEU A 176 9.57 -6.11 13.69
C LEU A 176 9.78 -5.90 12.18
N LEU A 177 11.02 -5.90 11.71
CA LEU A 177 11.32 -5.81 10.27
C LEU A 177 10.72 -6.99 9.50
N PHE A 178 10.90 -8.21 9.99
CA PHE A 178 10.37 -9.41 9.37
C PHE A 178 8.84 -9.38 9.27
N LYS A 179 8.17 -8.99 10.35
CA LYS A 179 6.71 -8.84 10.39
C LYS A 179 6.21 -7.79 9.41
N SER A 180 6.85 -6.60 9.38
CA SER A 180 6.52 -5.53 8.43
C SER A 180 6.70 -5.98 6.98
N ALA A 181 7.77 -6.73 6.68
CA ALA A 181 8.01 -7.28 5.35
C ALA A 181 6.93 -8.29 4.92
N ILE A 182 6.54 -9.21 5.81
CA ILE A 182 5.48 -10.19 5.54
C ILE A 182 4.13 -9.51 5.34
N GLU A 183 3.74 -8.56 6.19
CA GLU A 183 2.48 -7.83 6.07
C GLU A 183 2.42 -7.03 4.76
N SER A 184 3.53 -6.38 4.38
CA SER A 184 3.64 -5.67 3.10
C SER A 184 3.55 -6.61 1.89
N ALA A 185 4.22 -7.77 1.94
CA ALA A 185 4.15 -8.77 0.88
C ALA A 185 2.75 -9.36 0.74
N ARG A 186 2.09 -9.68 1.86
CA ARG A 186 0.72 -10.20 1.88
C ARG A 186 -0.28 -9.20 1.30
N THR A 187 -0.17 -7.93 1.67
CA THR A 187 -1.01 -6.86 1.13
C THR A 187 -0.82 -6.69 -0.38
N LYS A 188 0.43 -6.75 -0.87
CA LYS A 188 0.73 -6.70 -2.32
C LYS A 188 0.12 -7.90 -3.06
N THR A 189 0.22 -9.12 -2.52
CA THR A 189 -0.33 -10.32 -3.14
C THR A 189 -1.87 -10.27 -3.18
N ILE A 190 -2.50 -9.84 -2.10
CA ILE A 190 -3.95 -9.66 -2.04
C ILE A 190 -4.38 -8.61 -3.08
N ARG A 191 -3.74 -7.44 -3.14
CA ARG A 191 -4.00 -6.41 -4.16
C ARG A 191 -3.86 -6.97 -5.57
N ALA A 192 -2.78 -7.66 -5.90
CA ALA A 192 -2.53 -8.22 -7.22
C ALA A 192 -3.56 -9.31 -7.61
N THR A 193 -4.09 -10.03 -6.65
CA THR A 193 -5.14 -11.03 -6.89
C THR A 193 -6.50 -10.36 -7.11
N PHE A 194 -6.86 -9.39 -6.26
CA PHE A 194 -8.14 -8.67 -6.41
C PHE A 194 -8.19 -7.78 -7.65
N SER A 195 -7.08 -7.18 -8.09
CA SER A 195 -7.03 -6.37 -9.31
C SER A 195 -7.28 -7.17 -10.60
N ARG A 196 -7.31 -8.51 -10.55
CA ARG A 196 -7.75 -9.34 -11.66
C ARG A 196 -9.27 -9.51 -11.75
N TYR A 197 -10.00 -9.24 -10.66
CA TYR A 197 -11.45 -9.42 -10.57
C TYR A 197 -12.20 -8.10 -10.40
N VAL A 198 -11.51 -7.01 -10.09
CA VAL A 198 -12.10 -5.70 -9.82
C VAL A 198 -11.27 -4.64 -10.55
N ALA A 199 -11.95 -3.67 -11.18
CA ALA A 199 -11.29 -2.58 -11.88
C ALA A 199 -10.24 -1.88 -10.99
N PRO A 200 -9.06 -1.53 -11.51
CA PRO A 200 -7.97 -0.92 -10.73
C PRO A 200 -8.41 0.33 -9.95
N SER A 201 -9.26 1.16 -10.55
CA SER A 201 -9.83 2.36 -9.92
C SER A 201 -10.70 2.06 -8.68
N VAL A 202 -11.41 0.94 -8.69
CA VAL A 202 -12.22 0.49 -7.54
C VAL A 202 -11.32 -0.08 -6.43
N VAL A 203 -10.27 -0.81 -6.81
CA VAL A 203 -9.26 -1.31 -5.83
C VAL A 203 -8.57 -0.14 -5.14
N GLU A 204 -8.24 0.92 -5.89
CA GLU A 204 -7.62 2.13 -5.35
C GLU A 204 -8.56 2.86 -4.37
N LEU A 205 -9.84 3.00 -4.72
CA LEU A 205 -10.87 3.57 -3.83
C LEU A 205 -10.98 2.78 -2.51
N LEU A 206 -11.01 1.45 -2.58
CA LEU A 206 -11.12 0.57 -1.41
C LEU A 206 -9.89 0.58 -0.50
N THR A 207 -8.72 0.95 -1.05
CA THR A 207 -7.44 0.90 -0.33
C THR A 207 -6.95 2.26 0.15
N SER A 208 -7.41 3.37 -0.43
CA SER A 208 -6.90 4.71 -0.14
C SER A 208 -7.48 5.35 1.12
N GLU A 209 -8.68 5.01 1.55
CA GLU A 209 -9.37 5.76 2.60
C GLU A 209 -9.73 4.98 3.86
N GLY A 210 -9.47 3.67 3.93
CA GLY A 210 -9.90 2.86 5.10
C GLY A 210 -11.41 2.92 5.38
N ARG A 211 -12.22 3.47 4.45
CA ARG A 211 -13.67 3.53 4.58
C ARG A 211 -14.24 2.14 4.47
N GLN A 212 -15.06 1.77 5.43
CA GLN A 212 -15.95 0.62 5.29
C GLN A 212 -16.84 0.87 4.07
N VAL A 213 -16.81 -0.08 3.13
CA VAL A 213 -17.64 -0.07 1.93
C VAL A 213 -19.08 -0.26 2.39
N GLU A 214 -19.80 0.82 2.62
CA GLU A 214 -21.22 0.78 2.97
C GLU A 214 -22.06 0.41 1.74
N LEU A 215 -23.20 -0.26 1.97
CA LEU A 215 -24.24 -0.44 0.97
C LEU A 215 -24.86 0.94 0.70
N GLY A 216 -24.89 1.34 -0.57
CA GLY A 216 -25.50 2.58 -0.99
C GLY A 216 -24.98 3.03 -2.34
N GLY A 217 -25.70 3.92 -2.95
CA GLY A 217 -25.35 4.56 -4.22
C GLY A 217 -25.57 6.04 -4.14
N GLU A 218 -24.79 6.79 -4.89
CA GLU A 218 -25.00 8.22 -5.09
C GLU A 218 -25.52 8.48 -6.50
N LYS A 219 -26.35 9.51 -6.66
CA LYS A 219 -26.76 9.99 -7.96
C LYS A 219 -25.65 10.85 -8.55
N ARG A 220 -25.16 10.45 -9.73
CA ARG A 220 -24.09 11.14 -10.40
C ARG A 220 -24.30 11.17 -11.93
N GLU A 221 -23.88 12.23 -12.57
CA GLU A 221 -23.86 12.30 -14.02
C GLU A 221 -22.67 11.48 -14.53
N LEU A 222 -22.95 10.48 -15.38
CA LEU A 222 -22.01 9.48 -15.85
C LEU A 222 -22.25 9.19 -17.33
N THR A 223 -21.30 8.53 -17.98
CA THR A 223 -21.50 7.92 -19.30
C THR A 223 -21.46 6.40 -19.18
N ALA A 224 -22.58 5.76 -19.49
CA ALA A 224 -22.65 4.31 -19.66
C ALA A 224 -22.17 3.91 -21.05
N PHE A 225 -21.40 2.85 -21.12
CA PHE A 225 -20.83 2.26 -22.32
C PHE A 225 -21.27 0.80 -22.41
N PHE A 226 -21.89 0.44 -23.51
CA PHE A 226 -22.25 -0.94 -23.85
C PHE A 226 -21.64 -1.30 -25.21
N SER A 227 -21.05 -2.48 -25.31
CA SER A 227 -20.67 -3.05 -26.60
C SER A 227 -21.13 -4.51 -26.69
N ASP A 228 -21.38 -4.97 -27.90
CA ASP A 228 -21.83 -6.34 -28.17
C ASP A 228 -21.26 -6.81 -29.52
N ILE A 229 -20.94 -8.12 -29.63
CA ILE A 229 -20.43 -8.71 -30.85
C ILE A 229 -21.60 -8.99 -31.78
N ARG A 230 -21.47 -8.60 -33.05
CA ARG A 230 -22.50 -8.89 -34.06
C ARG A 230 -22.49 -10.35 -34.44
N HIS A 231 -23.70 -10.90 -34.63
CA HIS A 231 -23.92 -12.31 -35.08
C HIS A 231 -23.28 -13.36 -34.16
N PHE A 232 -23.02 -13.02 -32.87
CA PHE A 232 -22.34 -13.90 -31.91
C PHE A 232 -23.09 -15.22 -31.71
N THR A 233 -24.43 -15.22 -31.70
CA THR A 233 -25.24 -16.44 -31.54
C THR A 233 -24.92 -17.44 -32.67
N SER A 234 -24.94 -16.99 -33.93
CA SER A 234 -24.60 -17.83 -35.07
C SER A 234 -23.13 -18.29 -35.03
N LEU A 235 -22.22 -17.42 -34.58
CA LEU A 235 -20.81 -17.74 -34.42
C LEU A 235 -20.60 -18.85 -33.38
N SER A 236 -21.27 -18.73 -32.23
CA SER A 236 -21.15 -19.66 -31.11
C SER A 236 -21.73 -21.07 -31.42
N GLU A 237 -22.70 -21.16 -32.35
CA GLU A 237 -23.24 -22.44 -32.78
C GLU A 237 -22.25 -23.27 -33.64
N HIS A 238 -21.30 -22.61 -34.31
CA HIS A 238 -20.37 -23.24 -35.24
C HIS A 238 -18.97 -23.49 -34.69
N LEU A 239 -18.63 -22.91 -33.53
CA LEU A 239 -17.31 -23.05 -32.91
C LEU A 239 -17.32 -24.05 -31.75
N ASP A 240 -16.21 -24.78 -31.62
CA ASP A 240 -15.98 -25.59 -30.42
C ASP A 240 -15.94 -24.70 -29.15
N PRO A 241 -16.59 -25.09 -28.04
CA PRO A 241 -16.67 -24.29 -26.83
C PRO A 241 -15.33 -23.82 -26.29
N ALA A 242 -14.27 -24.64 -26.38
CA ALA A 242 -12.94 -24.24 -25.91
C ALA A 242 -12.35 -23.12 -26.78
N ARG A 243 -12.49 -23.24 -28.11
CA ARG A 243 -12.07 -22.20 -29.05
C ARG A 243 -12.88 -20.92 -28.93
N LEU A 244 -14.19 -21.04 -28.65
CA LEU A 244 -15.05 -19.88 -28.42
C LEU A 244 -14.56 -19.07 -27.20
N VAL A 245 -14.22 -19.73 -26.08
CA VAL A 245 -13.67 -19.08 -24.88
C VAL A 245 -12.32 -18.44 -25.18
N GLU A 246 -11.45 -19.10 -25.92
CA GLU A 246 -10.14 -18.57 -26.31
C GLU A 246 -10.29 -17.30 -27.19
N MET A 247 -11.18 -17.33 -28.15
CA MET A 247 -11.53 -16.20 -29.01
C MET A 247 -12.09 -15.03 -28.20
N LEU A 248 -13.05 -15.29 -27.30
CA LEU A 248 -13.62 -14.26 -26.42
C LEU A 248 -12.56 -13.63 -25.51
N ASN A 249 -11.68 -14.43 -24.91
CA ASN A 249 -10.59 -13.91 -24.08
C ASN A 249 -9.64 -13.03 -24.90
N SER A 250 -9.30 -13.45 -26.13
CA SER A 250 -8.45 -12.67 -27.04
C SER A 250 -9.10 -11.36 -27.50
N TYR A 251 -10.44 -11.27 -27.46
CA TYR A 251 -11.21 -10.05 -27.71
C TYR A 251 -11.33 -9.20 -26.44
N PHE A 252 -11.70 -9.78 -25.29
CA PHE A 252 -11.95 -9.03 -24.07
C PHE A 252 -10.71 -8.34 -23.49
N GLU A 253 -9.55 -8.98 -23.58
CA GLU A 253 -8.31 -8.42 -23.03
C GLU A 253 -7.96 -7.06 -23.63
N PRO A 254 -7.79 -6.89 -24.96
CA PRO A 254 -7.49 -5.59 -25.56
C PRO A 254 -8.63 -4.57 -25.41
N MET A 255 -9.90 -4.99 -25.38
CA MET A 255 -11.02 -4.07 -25.15
C MET A 255 -11.02 -3.54 -23.71
N THR A 256 -10.73 -4.39 -22.73
CA THR A 256 -10.59 -4.01 -21.32
C THR A 256 -9.42 -3.03 -21.13
N GLU A 257 -8.30 -3.28 -21.82
CA GLU A 257 -7.15 -2.38 -21.80
C GLU A 257 -7.50 -0.97 -22.31
N VAL A 258 -8.26 -0.89 -23.42
CA VAL A 258 -8.74 0.39 -23.97
C VAL A 258 -9.66 1.11 -22.98
N ILE A 259 -10.59 0.40 -22.33
CA ILE A 259 -11.48 0.96 -21.32
C ILE A 259 -10.66 1.56 -20.16
N PHE A 260 -9.71 0.81 -19.60
CA PHE A 260 -8.89 1.28 -18.48
C PHE A 260 -7.96 2.44 -18.86
N THR A 261 -7.35 2.39 -20.04
CA THR A 261 -6.46 3.47 -20.54
C THR A 261 -7.21 4.79 -20.67
N ASN A 262 -8.51 4.75 -21.03
CA ASN A 262 -9.37 5.92 -21.08
C ASN A 262 -10.00 6.30 -19.74
N GLY A 263 -9.62 5.63 -18.63
CA GLY A 263 -10.12 5.91 -17.29
C GLY A 263 -11.53 5.39 -17.04
N GLY A 264 -12.01 4.44 -17.83
CA GLY A 264 -13.28 3.76 -17.66
C GLY A 264 -13.23 2.71 -16.54
N THR A 265 -14.37 2.43 -15.98
CA THR A 265 -14.57 1.33 -15.02
C THR A 265 -15.33 0.21 -15.72
N LEU A 266 -14.71 -0.95 -15.84
CA LEU A 266 -15.37 -2.16 -16.33
C LEU A 266 -16.34 -2.64 -15.23
N ASP A 267 -17.62 -2.75 -15.56
CA ASP A 267 -18.64 -3.28 -14.67
C ASP A 267 -18.67 -4.83 -14.75
N LYS A 268 -19.03 -5.35 -15.91
CA LYS A 268 -19.12 -6.79 -16.15
C LYS A 268 -19.11 -7.14 -17.65
N PHE A 269 -18.84 -8.39 -17.92
CA PHE A 269 -19.14 -8.99 -19.21
C PHE A 269 -20.57 -9.54 -19.22
N LEU A 270 -21.29 -9.34 -20.31
CA LEU A 270 -22.69 -9.74 -20.52
C LEU A 270 -22.73 -10.74 -21.69
N GLY A 271 -22.29 -11.98 -21.43
CA GLY A 271 -22.06 -12.95 -22.51
C GLY A 271 -20.88 -12.52 -23.37
N ASP A 272 -21.15 -12.11 -24.60
CA ASP A 272 -20.20 -11.53 -25.55
C ASP A 272 -20.11 -10.00 -25.50
N GLY A 273 -20.98 -9.37 -24.69
CA GLY A 273 -21.02 -7.93 -24.51
C GLY A 273 -20.15 -7.43 -23.33
N ILE A 274 -19.84 -6.16 -23.38
CA ILE A 274 -19.09 -5.44 -22.34
C ILE A 274 -19.96 -4.32 -21.81
N MET A 275 -20.11 -4.23 -20.49
CA MET A 275 -20.67 -3.09 -19.79
C MET A 275 -19.56 -2.35 -19.04
N ALA A 276 -19.41 -1.07 -19.31
CA ALA A 276 -18.47 -0.19 -18.63
C ALA A 276 -19.10 1.18 -18.42
N PHE A 277 -18.47 2.01 -17.59
CA PHE A 277 -18.91 3.38 -17.35
C PHE A 277 -17.75 4.32 -17.07
N PHE A 278 -18.00 5.63 -17.27
CA PHE A 278 -17.03 6.72 -17.06
C PHE A 278 -17.63 7.77 -16.12
N GLY A 279 -16.80 8.41 -15.27
CA GLY A 279 -17.22 9.39 -14.29
C GLY A 279 -17.25 8.89 -12.84
N ALA A 280 -16.96 7.60 -12.62
CA ALA A 280 -16.85 6.97 -11.31
C ALA A 280 -15.84 5.81 -11.33
N PRO A 281 -15.22 5.43 -10.18
CA PRO A 281 -15.42 5.97 -8.83
C PRO A 281 -14.85 7.39 -8.66
N GLY A 282 -13.73 7.72 -9.31
CA GLY A 282 -13.21 9.08 -9.37
C GLY A 282 -14.09 10.01 -10.20
N ARG A 283 -14.24 11.26 -9.79
CA ARG A 283 -14.98 12.25 -10.57
C ARG A 283 -14.21 12.58 -11.86
N GLN A 284 -14.91 12.60 -12.99
CA GLN A 284 -14.37 12.93 -14.31
C GLN A 284 -15.37 13.88 -14.99
N ASP A 285 -15.01 15.13 -15.10
CA ASP A 285 -15.89 16.13 -15.75
C ASP A 285 -15.93 15.96 -17.30
N ASP A 286 -14.98 15.17 -17.84
CA ASP A 286 -14.84 14.82 -19.26
C ASP A 286 -15.26 13.37 -19.59
N HIS A 287 -16.13 12.75 -18.73
CA HIS A 287 -16.52 11.34 -18.87
C HIS A 287 -17.10 10.98 -20.24
N ALA A 288 -17.86 11.90 -20.89
CA ALA A 288 -18.41 11.66 -22.21
C ALA A 288 -17.33 11.64 -23.31
N VAL A 289 -16.34 12.54 -23.21
CA VAL A 289 -15.19 12.58 -24.13
C VAL A 289 -14.37 11.31 -24.00
N ARG A 290 -14.09 10.86 -22.78
CA ARG A 290 -13.36 9.61 -22.50
C ARG A 290 -14.09 8.38 -23.06
N ALA A 291 -15.42 8.32 -22.88
CA ALA A 291 -16.23 7.22 -23.40
C ALA A 291 -16.25 7.20 -24.95
N ALA A 292 -16.38 8.36 -25.58
CA ALA A 292 -16.35 8.48 -27.03
C ALA A 292 -14.99 8.11 -27.62
N ARG A 293 -13.90 8.59 -27.00
CA ARG A 293 -12.54 8.20 -27.34
C ARG A 293 -12.34 6.69 -27.21
N CYS A 294 -12.76 6.12 -26.08
CA CYS A 294 -12.71 4.68 -25.84
C CYS A 294 -13.45 3.90 -26.93
N ALA A 295 -14.64 4.34 -27.34
CA ALA A 295 -15.39 3.70 -28.41
C ALA A 295 -14.66 3.69 -29.77
N LEU A 296 -14.06 4.82 -30.16
CA LEU A 296 -13.29 4.93 -31.39
C LEU A 296 -12.01 4.08 -31.34
N GLU A 297 -11.29 4.12 -30.24
CA GLU A 297 -10.06 3.34 -30.04
C GLU A 297 -10.39 1.81 -29.98
N SER A 298 -11.53 1.43 -29.44
CA SER A 298 -12.00 0.03 -29.46
C SER A 298 -12.18 -0.52 -30.86
N LEU A 299 -12.79 0.26 -31.79
CA LEU A 299 -12.90 -0.13 -33.18
C LEU A 299 -11.53 -0.25 -33.87
N SER A 300 -10.63 0.64 -33.58
CA SER A 300 -9.26 0.58 -34.13
C SER A 300 -8.50 -0.63 -33.58
N ARG A 301 -8.63 -0.93 -32.29
CA ARG A 301 -8.00 -2.08 -31.64
C ARG A 301 -8.56 -3.40 -32.14
N LEU A 302 -9.88 -3.45 -32.41
CA LEU A 302 -10.55 -4.63 -32.95
C LEU A 302 -9.98 -5.08 -34.29
N ARG A 303 -9.49 -4.14 -35.14
CA ARG A 303 -8.84 -4.51 -36.39
C ARG A 303 -7.60 -5.36 -36.17
N GLY A 304 -6.75 -4.98 -35.20
CA GLY A 304 -5.57 -5.78 -34.86
C GLY A 304 -5.94 -7.17 -34.31
N VAL A 305 -7.07 -7.28 -33.59
CA VAL A 305 -7.61 -8.57 -33.15
C VAL A 305 -8.05 -9.39 -34.37
N ASN A 306 -8.77 -8.78 -35.31
CA ASN A 306 -9.23 -9.46 -36.51
C ASN A 306 -8.09 -9.90 -37.44
N GLU A 307 -7.01 -9.13 -37.54
CA GLU A 307 -5.80 -9.54 -38.25
C GLU A 307 -5.18 -10.79 -37.66
N LYS A 308 -5.15 -10.89 -36.34
CA LYS A 308 -4.70 -12.08 -35.61
C LYS A 308 -5.62 -13.28 -35.88
N PHE A 309 -6.93 -13.07 -35.79
CA PHE A 309 -7.94 -14.09 -36.08
C PHE A 309 -7.84 -14.62 -37.49
N ALA A 310 -7.63 -13.76 -38.46
CA ALA A 310 -7.39 -14.16 -39.85
C ALA A 310 -6.19 -15.10 -40.01
N MET A 311 -5.08 -14.84 -39.28
CA MET A 311 -3.90 -15.73 -39.27
C MET A 311 -4.18 -17.08 -38.61
N GLU A 312 -5.08 -17.11 -37.64
CA GLU A 312 -5.49 -18.32 -36.90
C GLU A 312 -6.67 -19.07 -37.58
N GLY A 313 -7.21 -18.57 -38.69
CA GLY A 313 -8.36 -19.15 -39.39
C GLY A 313 -9.68 -18.96 -38.63
N LEU A 314 -9.75 -17.98 -37.74
CA LEU A 314 -10.95 -17.59 -37.02
C LEU A 314 -11.72 -16.51 -37.82
N PRO A 315 -13.05 -16.43 -37.63
CA PRO A 315 -13.85 -15.39 -38.28
C PRO A 315 -13.56 -14.02 -37.67
N SER A 316 -13.69 -12.98 -38.52
CA SER A 316 -13.56 -11.59 -38.03
C SER A 316 -14.77 -11.22 -37.19
N LEU A 317 -14.51 -10.40 -36.13
CA LEU A 317 -15.56 -9.86 -35.27
C LEU A 317 -15.95 -8.46 -35.72
N GLU A 318 -17.22 -8.15 -35.61
CA GLU A 318 -17.77 -6.80 -35.65
C GLU A 318 -18.46 -6.50 -34.35
N ILE A 319 -18.36 -5.26 -33.86
CA ILE A 319 -19.01 -4.81 -32.62
C ILE A 319 -19.91 -3.61 -32.87
N GLY A 320 -20.96 -3.51 -32.06
CA GLY A 320 -21.82 -2.33 -31.97
C GLY A 320 -21.67 -1.70 -30.57
N ILE A 321 -21.43 -0.38 -30.51
CA ILE A 321 -21.22 0.35 -29.26
C ILE A 321 -22.32 1.37 -29.06
N GLY A 322 -22.91 1.40 -27.86
CA GLY A 322 -23.91 2.38 -27.42
C GLY A 322 -23.43 3.20 -26.24
N LEU A 323 -23.54 4.53 -26.32
CA LEU A 323 -23.17 5.45 -25.26
C LEU A 323 -24.37 6.31 -24.84
N HIS A 324 -24.54 6.46 -23.53
CA HIS A 324 -25.51 7.39 -22.97
C HIS A 324 -24.92 8.14 -21.78
N SER A 325 -25.01 9.46 -21.80
CA SER A 325 -24.62 10.33 -20.68
C SER A 325 -25.84 10.90 -20.01
N GLY A 326 -25.86 10.88 -18.68
CA GLY A 326 -26.93 11.40 -17.84
C GLY A 326 -26.83 10.94 -16.40
N ASP A 327 -27.85 11.28 -15.62
CA ASP A 327 -27.95 10.94 -14.20
C ASP A 327 -28.18 9.43 -14.01
N MET A 328 -27.28 8.80 -13.25
CA MET A 328 -27.36 7.40 -12.87
C MET A 328 -27.01 7.23 -11.40
N ALA A 329 -27.51 6.19 -10.76
CA ALA A 329 -27.06 5.78 -9.44
C ALA A 329 -25.79 4.93 -9.61
N VAL A 330 -24.71 5.27 -8.88
CA VAL A 330 -23.47 4.50 -8.86
C VAL A 330 -23.12 4.15 -7.42
N GLY A 331 -22.72 2.91 -7.19
CA GLY A 331 -22.33 2.46 -5.85
C GLY A 331 -22.29 0.95 -5.70
N ASN A 332 -22.19 0.52 -4.44
CA ASN A 332 -22.13 -0.89 -4.08
C ASN A 332 -23.55 -1.46 -3.98
N VAL A 333 -23.88 -2.31 -4.91
CA VAL A 333 -25.21 -2.95 -5.02
C VAL A 333 -25.07 -4.45 -4.82
N GLY A 334 -25.97 -5.04 -4.04
CA GLY A 334 -26.00 -6.47 -3.79
C GLY A 334 -26.41 -6.83 -2.37
N SER A 335 -25.94 -7.96 -1.89
CA SER A 335 -26.18 -8.45 -0.53
C SER A 335 -25.00 -8.10 0.40
N GLU A 336 -25.15 -8.39 1.68
CA GLU A 336 -24.02 -8.26 2.63
C GLU A 336 -22.81 -9.14 2.27
N ARG A 337 -23.05 -10.28 1.59
CA ARG A 337 -22.01 -11.24 1.22
C ARG A 337 -21.42 -11.04 -0.17
N LEU A 338 -22.18 -10.47 -1.10
CA LEU A 338 -21.76 -10.25 -2.48
C LEU A 338 -22.19 -8.86 -2.93
N ARG A 339 -21.24 -8.03 -3.24
CA ARG A 339 -21.43 -6.64 -3.68
C ARG A 339 -20.68 -6.40 -4.97
N ASN A 340 -21.33 -5.69 -5.89
CA ASN A 340 -20.70 -5.21 -7.10
C ASN A 340 -20.75 -3.69 -7.12
N TYR A 341 -19.64 -3.05 -7.43
CA TYR A 341 -19.62 -1.63 -7.72
C TYR A 341 -20.13 -1.44 -9.15
N THR A 342 -21.32 -0.88 -9.29
CA THR A 342 -22.05 -0.84 -10.56
C THR A 342 -22.87 0.44 -10.70
N ILE A 343 -23.37 0.69 -11.90
CA ILE A 343 -24.32 1.75 -12.19
C ILE A 343 -25.73 1.19 -12.38
N MET A 344 -26.75 1.95 -11.96
CA MET A 344 -28.15 1.59 -12.09
C MET A 344 -29.01 2.80 -12.47
N GLY A 345 -30.15 2.52 -13.07
CA GLY A 345 -31.14 3.52 -13.42
C GLY A 345 -31.55 3.47 -14.88
N ASP A 346 -32.46 4.35 -15.25
CA ASP A 346 -33.02 4.42 -16.61
C ASP A 346 -31.94 4.75 -17.67
N GLY A 347 -30.92 5.55 -17.30
CA GLY A 347 -29.79 5.86 -18.18
C GLY A 347 -29.02 4.63 -18.63
N VAL A 348 -28.82 3.64 -17.74
CA VAL A 348 -28.14 2.39 -18.06
C VAL A 348 -28.93 1.59 -19.12
N ASN A 349 -30.26 1.48 -18.92
CA ASN A 349 -31.14 0.82 -19.88
C ASN A 349 -31.17 1.58 -21.23
N THR A 350 -31.09 2.90 -21.17
CA THR A 350 -31.03 3.73 -22.39
C THR A 350 -29.75 3.42 -23.20
N ALA A 351 -28.59 3.34 -22.53
CA ALA A 351 -27.33 2.98 -23.21
C ALA A 351 -27.38 1.59 -23.85
N ALA A 352 -27.91 0.61 -23.12
CA ALA A 352 -28.08 -0.75 -23.65
C ALA A 352 -29.00 -0.78 -24.89
N ARG A 353 -30.13 -0.05 -24.87
CA ARG A 353 -31.02 0.05 -26.02
C ARG A 353 -30.39 0.79 -27.20
N ILE A 354 -29.59 1.84 -26.95
CA ILE A 354 -28.84 2.51 -28.02
C ILE A 354 -27.82 1.54 -28.63
N GLN A 355 -27.22 0.68 -27.82
CA GLN A 355 -26.34 -0.37 -28.35
C GLN A 355 -27.12 -1.36 -29.26
N ASP A 356 -28.32 -1.81 -28.85
CA ASP A 356 -29.16 -2.67 -29.68
C ASP A 356 -29.51 -2.02 -31.03
N LEU A 357 -29.79 -0.72 -31.06
CA LEU A 357 -30.06 0.01 -32.31
C LEU A 357 -28.88 -0.02 -33.27
N THR A 358 -27.66 -0.23 -32.82
CA THR A 358 -26.51 -0.40 -33.74
C THR A 358 -26.70 -1.54 -34.74
N LYS A 359 -27.44 -2.59 -34.35
CA LYS A 359 -27.80 -3.70 -35.21
C LYS A 359 -28.83 -3.27 -36.26
N GLU A 360 -29.86 -2.50 -35.85
CA GLU A 360 -30.93 -2.06 -36.73
C GLU A 360 -30.46 -1.05 -37.79
N TYR A 361 -29.53 -0.17 -37.41
CA TYR A 361 -28.97 0.84 -38.31
C TYR A 361 -27.70 0.37 -39.02
N ALA A 362 -27.16 -0.78 -38.70
CA ALA A 362 -25.83 -1.23 -39.10
C ALA A 362 -24.73 -0.16 -38.87
N ALA A 363 -24.93 0.63 -37.80
CA ALA A 363 -23.99 1.68 -37.38
C ALA A 363 -23.02 1.12 -36.32
N ARG A 364 -21.77 1.58 -36.29
CA ARG A 364 -20.76 1.04 -35.38
C ARG A 364 -20.88 1.61 -33.98
N ILE A 365 -21.08 2.93 -33.85
CA ILE A 365 -21.18 3.62 -32.56
C ILE A 365 -22.39 4.54 -32.61
N LEU A 366 -23.34 4.31 -31.72
CA LEU A 366 -24.48 5.21 -31.51
C LEU A 366 -24.42 5.87 -30.14
N ILE A 367 -24.76 7.16 -30.09
CA ILE A 367 -24.74 7.98 -28.88
C ILE A 367 -26.06 8.70 -28.69
N SER A 368 -26.43 8.94 -27.43
CA SER A 368 -27.62 9.74 -27.10
C SER A 368 -27.39 11.25 -27.26
N GLN A 369 -28.51 12.01 -27.28
CA GLN A 369 -28.50 13.47 -27.24
C GLN A 369 -27.67 14.00 -26.04
N GLY A 370 -27.76 13.40 -24.85
CA GLY A 370 -26.97 13.82 -23.67
C GLY A 370 -25.46 13.68 -23.90
N THR A 371 -25.05 12.56 -24.50
CA THR A 371 -23.63 12.34 -24.86
C THR A 371 -23.19 13.34 -25.94
N TYR A 372 -24.01 13.52 -26.99
CA TYR A 372 -23.72 14.48 -28.05
C TYR A 372 -23.52 15.91 -27.53
N ALA A 373 -24.42 16.36 -26.66
CA ALA A 373 -24.35 17.73 -26.11
C ALA A 373 -23.06 17.94 -25.30
N GLN A 374 -22.66 16.98 -24.49
CA GLN A 374 -21.40 17.05 -23.73
C GLN A 374 -20.16 17.00 -24.65
N LEU A 375 -20.17 16.16 -25.66
CA LEU A 375 -19.06 16.12 -26.64
C LEU A 375 -18.89 17.46 -27.34
N MET A 376 -19.97 18.04 -27.85
CA MET A 376 -19.89 19.33 -28.56
C MET A 376 -19.48 20.49 -27.64
N CYS A 377 -19.80 20.41 -26.37
CA CYS A 377 -19.39 21.40 -25.37
C CYS A 377 -17.89 21.30 -25.01
N LEU A 378 -17.38 20.08 -24.87
CA LEU A 378 -16.02 19.82 -24.36
C LEU A 378 -14.99 19.70 -25.48
N ASP A 379 -15.35 19.02 -26.59
CA ASP A 379 -14.48 18.84 -27.74
C ASP A 379 -15.30 18.72 -29.04
N SER A 380 -15.53 19.85 -29.70
CA SER A 380 -16.30 19.92 -30.96
C SER A 380 -15.62 19.30 -32.18
N ARG A 381 -14.40 18.73 -32.03
CA ARG A 381 -13.67 18.04 -33.11
C ARG A 381 -14.21 16.62 -33.39
N PHE A 382 -15.04 16.08 -32.48
CA PHE A 382 -15.74 14.82 -32.76
C PHE A 382 -16.71 14.99 -33.93
N ARG A 383 -16.55 14.17 -34.97
CA ARG A 383 -17.46 14.15 -36.09
C ARG A 383 -18.61 13.21 -35.80
N VAL A 384 -19.81 13.78 -35.85
CA VAL A 384 -21.06 13.11 -35.46
C VAL A 384 -22.10 13.34 -36.52
N ARG A 385 -22.91 12.35 -36.80
CA ARG A 385 -24.04 12.43 -37.72
C ARG A 385 -25.34 12.21 -36.93
N ARG A 386 -26.31 13.09 -37.09
CA ARG A 386 -27.67 12.89 -36.58
C ARG A 386 -28.32 11.72 -37.33
N ILE A 387 -29.05 10.84 -36.63
CA ILE A 387 -29.77 9.75 -37.26
C ILE A 387 -31.25 10.09 -37.29
N GLU A 388 -31.98 9.78 -36.24
CA GLU A 388 -33.41 10.12 -36.11
C GLU A 388 -33.87 10.10 -34.65
N HIS A 389 -35.10 10.52 -34.41
CA HIS A 389 -35.79 10.35 -33.14
C HIS A 389 -36.34 8.94 -33.02
N VAL A 390 -35.83 8.16 -32.07
CA VAL A 390 -36.24 6.75 -31.88
C VAL A 390 -36.99 6.62 -30.57
N THR A 391 -38.18 6.05 -30.63
CA THR A 391 -38.88 5.63 -29.40
C THR A 391 -38.27 4.32 -28.91
N LEU A 392 -37.47 4.41 -27.88
CA LEU A 392 -36.85 3.24 -27.27
C LEU A 392 -37.88 2.36 -26.59
N ARG A 393 -37.79 1.03 -26.78
CA ARG A 393 -38.74 0.07 -26.23
C ARG A 393 -39.00 0.32 -24.74
N GLY A 394 -40.28 0.62 -24.36
CA GLY A 394 -40.67 0.90 -22.99
C GLY A 394 -40.41 2.34 -22.51
N LYS A 395 -40.04 3.29 -23.39
CA LYS A 395 -40.13 4.73 -23.17
C LYS A 395 -41.31 5.34 -23.91
N GLN A 396 -41.88 6.40 -23.35
CA GLN A 396 -42.93 7.17 -24.03
C GLN A 396 -42.34 8.28 -24.90
N ASP A 397 -41.19 8.82 -24.48
CA ASP A 397 -40.53 9.90 -25.19
C ASP A 397 -39.51 9.36 -26.18
N ALA A 398 -39.47 9.90 -27.38
CA ALA A 398 -38.47 9.63 -28.38
C ALA A 398 -37.13 10.24 -27.99
N VAL A 399 -36.06 9.50 -28.15
CA VAL A 399 -34.69 9.93 -27.89
C VAL A 399 -34.00 10.23 -29.23
N GLN A 400 -33.39 11.40 -29.36
CA GLN A 400 -32.57 11.69 -30.52
C GLN A 400 -31.26 10.88 -30.43
N VAL A 401 -30.95 10.18 -31.50
CA VAL A 401 -29.75 9.32 -31.60
C VAL A 401 -28.80 9.90 -32.65
N TYR A 402 -27.53 9.80 -32.38
CA TYR A 402 -26.45 10.23 -33.27
C TYR A 402 -25.47 9.09 -33.50
N GLU A 403 -24.84 9.06 -34.65
CA GLU A 403 -23.71 8.18 -34.91
C GLU A 403 -22.40 8.92 -34.70
N LEU A 404 -21.51 8.37 -33.88
CA LEU A 404 -20.15 8.87 -33.72
C LEU A 404 -19.27 8.27 -34.82
N LEU A 405 -18.72 9.11 -35.68
CA LEU A 405 -17.99 8.71 -36.87
C LEU A 405 -16.48 8.62 -36.64
N ASP A 406 -15.85 9.74 -36.27
CA ASP A 406 -14.42 9.82 -36.05
C ASP A 406 -14.01 11.05 -35.22
N HIS A 407 -12.70 11.11 -34.91
CA HIS A 407 -12.04 12.25 -34.29
C HIS A 407 -10.62 12.42 -34.89
N PRO A 408 -10.07 13.65 -35.02
CA PRO A 408 -8.74 13.88 -35.59
C PRO A 408 -7.59 13.10 -34.95
N GLU A 409 -7.69 12.84 -33.65
CA GLU A 409 -6.64 12.25 -32.84
C GLU A 409 -6.93 10.79 -32.42
N TYR A 410 -8.18 10.34 -32.54
CA TYR A 410 -8.59 9.05 -31.99
C TYR A 410 -9.28 8.17 -33.04
N GLY A 411 -8.89 6.92 -33.10
CA GLY A 411 -9.49 5.95 -34.02
C GLY A 411 -9.15 6.23 -35.47
N ASP A 412 -9.99 5.72 -36.34
CA ASP A 412 -9.84 5.83 -37.79
C ASP A 412 -10.70 6.95 -38.37
N ARG A 413 -10.23 7.53 -39.44
CA ARG A 413 -11.01 8.50 -40.17
C ARG A 413 -12.17 7.83 -40.91
N HIS A 414 -13.33 8.41 -40.75
CA HIS A 414 -14.50 8.01 -41.53
C HIS A 414 -14.42 8.59 -42.95
N PRO A 415 -14.84 7.85 -43.97
CA PRO A 415 -14.73 8.31 -45.39
C PRO A 415 -15.63 9.49 -45.73
N PHE A 416 -16.63 9.83 -44.92
CA PHE A 416 -17.54 10.96 -45.22
C PHE A 416 -16.82 12.28 -45.22
N THR A 417 -17.15 13.14 -46.21
CA THR A 417 -16.76 14.55 -46.20
C THR A 417 -17.77 15.37 -45.41
N ASP A 418 -17.43 16.64 -45.11
CA ASP A 418 -18.37 17.55 -44.47
C ASP A 418 -19.58 17.91 -45.39
N GLU A 419 -19.38 17.82 -46.70
CA GLU A 419 -20.47 17.98 -47.69
C GLU A 419 -21.43 16.80 -47.62
N ASP A 420 -20.92 15.60 -47.48
CA ASP A 420 -21.76 14.39 -47.30
C ASP A 420 -22.60 14.43 -46.04
N LEU A 421 -22.01 14.92 -44.93
CA LEU A 421 -22.74 15.10 -43.69
C LEU A 421 -23.83 16.16 -43.81
N LYS A 422 -23.58 17.25 -44.50
CA LYS A 422 -24.58 18.30 -44.81
C LYS A 422 -25.71 17.75 -45.69
N LEU A 423 -25.37 16.96 -46.70
CA LEU A 423 -26.34 16.35 -47.59
C LEU A 423 -27.28 15.41 -46.80
N PHE A 424 -26.71 14.58 -45.91
CA PHE A 424 -27.48 13.70 -45.06
C PHE A 424 -28.39 14.49 -44.08
N GLU A 425 -27.86 15.55 -43.48
CA GLU A 425 -28.63 16.41 -42.56
C GLU A 425 -29.80 17.09 -43.28
N GLN A 426 -29.58 17.60 -44.52
CA GLN A 426 -30.65 18.17 -45.36
C GLN A 426 -31.72 17.13 -45.64
N ALA A 427 -31.36 15.89 -45.92
CA ALA A 427 -32.31 14.81 -46.14
C ALA A 427 -33.18 14.55 -44.88
N LEU A 428 -32.58 14.56 -43.69
CA LEU A 428 -33.34 14.40 -42.45
C LEU A 428 -34.30 15.58 -42.22
N GLN A 429 -33.86 16.79 -42.41
CA GLN A 429 -34.69 18.01 -42.31
C GLN A 429 -35.88 18.00 -43.27
N ALA A 430 -35.64 17.57 -44.51
CA ALA A 430 -36.70 17.39 -45.54
C ALA A 430 -37.71 16.30 -45.07
N SER A 431 -37.22 15.23 -44.49
CA SER A 431 -38.11 14.18 -43.94
C SER A 431 -38.98 14.69 -42.77
N GLU A 432 -38.39 15.44 -41.85
CA GLU A 432 -39.07 16.05 -40.71
C GLU A 432 -40.10 17.09 -41.13
N SER A 433 -39.84 17.83 -42.22
CA SER A 433 -40.79 18.78 -42.81
C SER A 433 -41.84 18.14 -43.74
N HIS A 434 -41.95 16.84 -43.73
CA HIS A 434 -42.87 16.05 -44.57
C HIS A 434 -42.64 16.19 -46.10
N ALA A 435 -41.45 16.72 -46.51
CA ALA A 435 -41.03 16.78 -47.92
C ALA A 435 -40.45 15.41 -48.35
N THR A 436 -41.27 14.36 -48.38
CA THR A 436 -40.82 12.96 -48.49
C THR A 436 -40.10 12.67 -49.79
N GLU A 437 -40.51 13.28 -50.91
CA GLU A 437 -39.85 13.08 -52.23
C GLU A 437 -38.45 13.75 -52.29
N GLU A 438 -38.31 14.91 -51.68
CA GLU A 438 -37.02 15.62 -51.58
C GLU A 438 -36.08 14.85 -50.67
N ALA A 439 -36.53 14.43 -49.50
CA ALA A 439 -35.76 13.61 -48.57
C ALA A 439 -35.24 12.33 -49.25
N ARG A 440 -36.13 11.64 -49.96
CA ARG A 440 -35.78 10.42 -50.69
C ARG A 440 -34.73 10.68 -51.80
N LYS A 441 -34.85 11.76 -52.54
CA LYS A 441 -33.88 12.14 -53.56
C LYS A 441 -32.49 12.36 -52.99
N LEU A 442 -32.40 13.14 -51.89
CA LEU A 442 -31.15 13.40 -51.19
C LEU A 442 -30.53 12.15 -50.59
N LEU A 443 -31.33 11.27 -49.96
CA LEU A 443 -30.86 9.96 -49.46
C LEU A 443 -30.37 9.04 -50.61
N MET A 444 -31.07 9.01 -51.75
CA MET A 444 -30.61 8.26 -52.93
C MET A 444 -29.29 8.82 -53.49
N GLU A 445 -29.07 10.12 -53.46
CA GLU A 445 -27.79 10.71 -53.83
C GLU A 445 -26.68 10.32 -52.89
N PHE A 446 -26.93 10.33 -51.58
CA PHE A 446 -26.01 9.86 -50.56
C PHE A 446 -25.70 8.37 -50.73
N ALA A 447 -26.72 7.52 -50.95
CA ALA A 447 -26.56 6.09 -51.16
C ALA A 447 -25.77 5.71 -52.42
N LYS A 448 -25.80 6.51 -53.44
CA LYS A 448 -24.92 6.34 -54.63
C LYS A 448 -23.45 6.46 -54.32
N ARG A 449 -23.11 7.35 -53.38
CA ARG A 449 -21.71 7.53 -52.92
C ARG A 449 -21.33 6.46 -51.90
N TYR A 450 -22.25 6.08 -51.02
CA TYR A 450 -22.04 5.16 -49.91
C TYR A 450 -23.14 4.05 -49.86
N PRO A 451 -23.08 3.07 -50.79
CA PRO A 451 -24.15 2.08 -50.97
C PRO A 451 -24.27 1.13 -49.75
N GLN A 452 -23.23 1.04 -48.91
CA GLN A 452 -23.22 0.16 -47.73
C GLN A 452 -23.59 0.92 -46.44
N ASP A 453 -23.95 2.20 -46.54
CA ASP A 453 -24.29 2.99 -45.34
C ASP A 453 -25.62 2.52 -44.74
N GLY A 454 -25.54 1.92 -43.55
CA GLY A 454 -26.69 1.32 -42.88
C GLY A 454 -27.79 2.34 -42.55
N PRO A 455 -27.49 3.45 -41.87
CA PRO A 455 -28.49 4.48 -41.57
C PRO A 455 -29.22 5.02 -42.80
N CYS A 456 -28.51 5.29 -43.90
CA CYS A 456 -29.14 5.74 -45.13
C CYS A 456 -30.09 4.69 -45.73
N ARG A 457 -29.69 3.45 -45.80
CA ARG A 457 -30.52 2.34 -46.30
C ARG A 457 -31.76 2.14 -45.43
N ARG A 458 -31.62 2.22 -44.11
CA ARG A 458 -32.74 2.12 -43.17
C ARG A 458 -33.77 3.23 -43.40
N LEU A 459 -33.31 4.47 -43.58
CA LEU A 459 -34.19 5.63 -43.84
C LEU A 459 -34.88 5.52 -45.22
N LEU A 460 -34.25 4.90 -46.20
CA LEU A 460 -34.87 4.60 -47.48
C LEU A 460 -35.91 3.47 -47.40
N GLY A 461 -36.08 2.82 -46.27
CA GLY A 461 -37.00 1.70 -46.06
C GLY A 461 -36.49 0.37 -46.62
N GLU A 462 -35.20 0.23 -46.91
CA GLU A 462 -34.57 -1.01 -47.34
C GLU A 462 -34.42 -1.94 -46.13
N LYS A 463 -34.77 -3.24 -46.32
CA LYS A 463 -34.43 -4.26 -45.32
C LYS A 463 -32.92 -4.42 -45.28
N LEU A 464 -32.31 -4.05 -44.15
CA LEU A 464 -30.95 -4.37 -43.92
C LEU A 464 -30.83 -5.87 -43.63
N SER A 465 -30.01 -6.58 -44.40
CA SER A 465 -29.57 -7.92 -44.07
C SER A 465 -28.60 -7.84 -42.89
N VAL A 466 -29.14 -8.03 -41.70
CA VAL A 466 -28.40 -8.08 -40.43
C VAL A 466 -27.94 -9.51 -40.17
#